data_030a0b1c93b16c00d6c91897d46afd03
#
_entry.id   030a0b1c93b16c00d6c91897d46afd03
#
_cell.length_a   1.000
_cell.length_b   1.000
_cell.length_c   1.000
_cell.angle_alpha   90.00
_cell.angle_beta   90.00
_cell.angle_gamma   90.00
#
_symmetry.space_group_name_H-M   'P 1'
#
loop_
_entity.id
_entity.type
_entity.pdbx_description
1 polymer ?
#
loop_
_entity_poly.entity_id
_entity_poly.type
_entity_poly.pdbx_seq_one_letter_code
_entity_poly.pdbx_strand_id
1 'polypeptide(L)'
;LRLASGSHHPFYNGFYYNHIMNDKGNGQEKVVYFNGAKLVVETPKDPVYSSNGANVTLPCHYHYEPDLEAKRKIRIKWSKLRDDYTKEQDVLVAIGKTYMAFGDFRGRAHLHQAGRRDASLVVSDVRLQDNGKYRCEVIDGLEDESDVVDLRLQGIVFPYQPPHGQYRLNFHEAERVCQEQGAILATFNQLFQAWSEGLDWCNAGWLADGTVQSPIRLPRKPCGGLHLAPGIRSYGPRHRHLHRFDAFCFSSGLRGEVFYLDHPDGM
;
A
#
# COMPACT_ATOMS: atom_id res chain seq x y z
N LEU A 1 -7.17 20.13 42.91
CA LEU A 1 -6.86 18.96 42.06
C LEU A 1 -5.94 18.04 42.83
N ARG A 2 -6.49 17.04 43.53
CA ARG A 2 -5.71 15.90 44.03
C ARG A 2 -5.72 14.83 42.97
N LEU A 3 -4.58 14.62 42.34
CA LEU A 3 -4.33 13.42 41.55
C LEU A 3 -4.29 12.23 42.53
N ALA A 4 -5.32 11.41 42.52
CA ALA A 4 -5.25 10.12 43.18
C ALA A 4 -4.27 9.25 42.38
N SER A 5 -3.16 8.87 43.01
CA SER A 5 -2.24 7.86 42.52
C SER A 5 -2.94 6.50 42.56
N GLY A 6 -3.75 6.21 41.55
CA GLY A 6 -4.32 4.89 41.35
C GLY A 6 -3.26 4.00 40.69
N SER A 7 -3.13 2.78 41.18
CA SER A 7 -2.34 1.74 40.55
C SER A 7 -2.65 1.70 39.05
N HIS A 8 -1.62 1.82 38.22
CA HIS A 8 -1.73 1.64 36.76
C HIS A 8 -2.22 0.21 36.50
N HIS A 9 -3.51 0.05 36.31
CA HIS A 9 -4.05 -1.13 35.68
C HIS A 9 -3.84 -0.96 34.17
N PRO A 10 -3.20 -1.92 33.47
CA PRO A 10 -2.88 -1.80 32.05
C PRO A 10 -4.11 -1.72 31.12
N PHE A 11 -5.32 -1.70 31.68
CA PHE A 11 -6.59 -1.72 30.97
C PHE A 11 -7.38 -0.40 31.02
N TYR A 12 -6.82 0.70 31.55
CA TYR A 12 -7.54 1.96 31.73
C TYR A 12 -6.85 3.10 30.97
N ASN A 13 -7.52 3.62 29.95
CA ASN A 13 -7.00 4.72 29.09
C ASN A 13 -7.44 6.13 29.51
N GLY A 14 -8.07 6.32 30.65
CA GLY A 14 -8.40 7.66 31.12
C GLY A 14 -9.31 7.70 32.36
N PHE A 15 -9.21 8.81 33.10
CA PHE A 15 -10.08 9.12 34.25
C PHE A 15 -10.93 10.33 33.87
N TYR A 16 -12.27 10.20 33.97
CA TYR A 16 -13.19 11.33 33.86
C TYR A 16 -13.79 11.57 35.25
N TYR A 17 -13.68 12.82 35.73
CA TYR A 17 -14.37 13.27 36.93
C TYR A 17 -15.69 13.92 36.52
N ASN A 18 -16.80 13.33 36.89
CA ASN A 18 -18.09 14.00 36.80
C ASN A 18 -18.44 14.57 38.18
N HIS A 19 -18.49 15.90 38.24
CA HIS A 19 -18.98 16.60 39.44
C HIS A 19 -20.49 16.64 39.34
N ILE A 20 -21.18 15.80 40.14
CA ILE A 20 -22.64 15.84 40.23
C ILE A 20 -22.98 16.63 41.46
N MET A 21 -23.50 17.86 41.31
CA MET A 21 -24.10 18.61 42.37
C MET A 21 -25.55 18.13 42.62
N ASN A 22 -25.87 17.75 43.83
CA ASN A 22 -27.23 17.53 44.23
C ASN A 22 -27.90 18.88 44.63
N ASP A 23 -29.24 18.93 44.64
CA ASP A 23 -30.03 20.15 44.92
C ASP A 23 -29.75 20.76 46.33
N LYS A 24 -28.88 20.20 47.14
CA LYS A 24 -28.45 20.68 48.45
C LYS A 24 -27.02 21.17 48.51
N GLY A 25 -26.33 21.31 47.37
CA GLY A 25 -24.98 21.86 47.29
C GLY A 25 -23.88 20.94 47.85
N ASN A 26 -24.17 19.70 48.21
CA ASN A 26 -23.19 18.70 48.57
C ASN A 26 -22.72 17.97 47.31
N GLY A 27 -21.49 18.29 46.91
CA GLY A 27 -20.82 17.58 45.80
C GLY A 27 -20.38 16.19 46.26
N GLN A 28 -20.90 15.14 45.64
CA GLN A 28 -20.27 13.83 45.68
C GLN A 28 -19.39 13.67 44.45
N GLU A 29 -18.11 13.47 44.67
CA GLU A 29 -17.20 13.06 43.62
C GLU A 29 -17.46 11.59 43.28
N LYS A 30 -18.13 11.35 42.16
CA LYS A 30 -18.28 10.01 41.61
C LYS A 30 -17.16 9.79 40.61
N VAL A 31 -16.19 8.98 41.01
CA VAL A 31 -15.18 8.51 40.05
C VAL A 31 -15.85 7.49 39.14
N VAL A 32 -16.08 7.86 37.89
CA VAL A 32 -16.54 6.92 36.87
C VAL A 32 -15.29 6.32 36.24
N TYR A 33 -15.01 5.06 36.54
CA TYR A 33 -14.00 4.31 35.85
C TYR A 33 -14.50 4.02 34.41
N PHE A 34 -13.89 4.65 33.45
CA PHE A 34 -14.07 4.24 32.06
C PHE A 34 -13.22 2.99 31.85
N ASN A 35 -13.85 1.87 31.58
CA ASN A 35 -13.20 0.72 31.01
C ASN A 35 -12.82 1.11 29.58
N GLY A 36 -11.69 1.77 29.41
CA GLY A 36 -11.11 2.10 28.13
C GLY A 36 -10.58 0.83 27.49
N ALA A 37 -11.47 0.07 26.84
CA ALA A 37 -11.01 -1.00 25.98
C ALA A 37 -10.20 -0.38 24.85
N LYS A 38 -8.98 -0.85 24.67
CA LYS A 38 -8.12 -0.44 23.57
C LYS A 38 -8.66 -1.01 22.28
N LEU A 39 -8.87 -0.16 21.28
CA LEU A 39 -9.17 -0.59 19.90
C LEU A 39 -7.90 -1.17 19.29
N VAL A 40 -8.02 -2.34 18.66
CA VAL A 40 -6.94 -3.01 17.93
C VAL A 40 -7.42 -3.29 16.52
N VAL A 41 -6.61 -2.93 15.54
CA VAL A 41 -6.83 -3.19 14.11
C VAL A 41 -5.74 -4.09 13.61
N GLU A 42 -6.11 -5.16 12.90
CA GLU A 42 -5.18 -6.17 12.43
C GLU A 42 -5.38 -6.46 10.95
N THR A 43 -4.28 -6.51 10.23
CA THR A 43 -4.18 -6.90 8.83
C THR A 43 -3.16 -8.03 8.66
N PRO A 44 -3.17 -8.76 7.53
CA PRO A 44 -2.14 -9.74 7.24
C PRO A 44 -0.74 -9.11 7.22
N LYS A 45 0.24 -9.81 7.79
CA LYS A 45 1.66 -9.42 7.70
C LYS A 45 2.25 -9.71 6.33
N ASP A 46 1.78 -10.80 5.72
CA ASP A 46 2.18 -11.19 4.37
C ASP A 46 1.38 -10.42 3.32
N PRO A 47 1.98 -10.12 2.16
CA PRO A 47 1.26 -9.49 1.07
C PRO A 47 0.07 -10.32 0.59
N VAL A 48 -0.99 -9.63 0.19
CA VAL A 48 -2.13 -10.23 -0.53
C VAL A 48 -1.80 -10.21 -2.01
N TYR A 49 -1.84 -11.36 -2.66
CA TYR A 49 -1.56 -11.49 -4.08
C TYR A 49 -2.84 -11.52 -4.91
N SER A 50 -2.81 -10.87 -6.04
CA SER A 50 -3.90 -10.86 -7.03
C SER A 50 -3.34 -10.72 -8.45
N SER A 51 -4.21 -10.62 -9.43
CA SER A 51 -3.86 -10.42 -10.83
C SER A 51 -4.81 -9.43 -11.49
N ASN A 52 -4.41 -8.87 -12.62
CA ASN A 52 -5.23 -7.93 -13.38
C ASN A 52 -6.58 -8.56 -13.75
N GLY A 53 -7.67 -7.83 -13.52
CA GLY A 53 -9.04 -8.29 -13.78
C GLY A 53 -9.64 -9.22 -12.72
N ALA A 54 -8.88 -9.63 -11.71
CA ALA A 54 -9.39 -10.46 -10.62
C ALA A 54 -10.17 -9.64 -9.59
N ASN A 55 -10.89 -10.33 -8.71
CA ASN A 55 -11.45 -9.74 -7.50
C ASN A 55 -10.56 -10.12 -6.32
N VAL A 56 -10.33 -9.19 -5.42
CA VAL A 56 -9.48 -9.39 -4.25
C VAL A 56 -10.14 -8.84 -2.99
N THR A 57 -9.94 -9.53 -1.88
CA THR A 57 -10.30 -9.04 -0.55
C THR A 57 -9.02 -8.67 0.20
N LEU A 58 -8.95 -7.44 0.69
CA LEU A 58 -7.91 -6.97 1.58
C LEU A 58 -8.41 -7.12 3.02
N PRO A 59 -7.88 -8.08 3.79
CA PRO A 59 -8.40 -8.36 5.12
C PRO A 59 -8.06 -7.24 6.10
N CYS A 60 -9.05 -6.86 6.90
CA CYS A 60 -8.88 -5.96 8.03
C CYS A 60 -9.94 -6.30 9.08
N HIS A 61 -9.48 -6.66 10.26
CA HIS A 61 -10.36 -6.98 11.38
C HIS A 61 -10.04 -6.07 12.56
N TYR A 62 -11.03 -5.79 13.38
CA TYR A 62 -10.80 -5.00 14.58
C TYR A 62 -11.49 -5.65 15.79
N HIS A 63 -10.93 -5.43 16.95
CA HIS A 63 -11.47 -5.89 18.23
C HIS A 63 -11.09 -4.92 19.33
N TYR A 64 -11.64 -5.15 20.51
CA TYR A 64 -11.33 -4.37 21.71
C TYR A 64 -10.67 -5.26 22.74
N GLU A 65 -9.69 -4.71 23.45
CA GLU A 65 -9.01 -5.36 24.56
C GLU A 65 -9.24 -4.57 25.85
N PRO A 66 -10.00 -5.10 26.84
CA PRO A 66 -10.82 -6.32 26.81
C PRO A 66 -12.03 -6.22 25.88
N ASP A 67 -12.60 -7.37 25.49
CA ASP A 67 -13.71 -7.42 24.55
C ASP A 67 -14.93 -6.66 25.07
N LEU A 68 -15.38 -5.67 24.32
CA LEU A 68 -16.56 -4.85 24.60
C LEU A 68 -17.52 -4.85 23.40
N GLU A 69 -18.81 -4.86 23.69
CA GLU A 69 -19.80 -4.58 22.65
C GLU A 69 -19.79 -3.10 22.30
N ALA A 70 -19.31 -2.77 21.09
CA ALA A 70 -19.40 -1.43 20.57
C ALA A 70 -20.86 -1.06 20.30
N LYS A 71 -21.42 -0.14 21.08
CA LYS A 71 -22.76 0.43 20.88
C LYS A 71 -22.74 1.63 19.94
N ARG A 72 -21.58 2.04 19.42
CA ARG A 72 -21.38 3.25 18.63
C ARG A 72 -21.33 2.93 17.14
N LYS A 73 -21.64 3.94 16.33
CA LYS A 73 -21.40 3.88 14.88
C LYS A 73 -19.91 4.00 14.62
N ILE A 74 -19.31 2.92 14.16
CA ILE A 74 -17.90 2.89 13.78
C ILE A 74 -17.77 3.45 12.37
N ARG A 75 -16.72 4.25 12.16
CA ARG A 75 -16.28 4.71 10.86
C ARG A 75 -15.09 3.89 10.40
N ILE A 76 -15.13 3.42 9.17
CA ILE A 76 -14.05 2.69 8.52
C ILE A 76 -13.59 3.54 7.35
N LYS A 77 -12.27 3.77 7.26
CA LYS A 77 -11.66 4.46 6.13
C LYS A 77 -10.57 3.57 5.53
N TRP A 78 -10.64 3.42 4.21
CA TRP A 78 -9.59 2.82 3.42
C TRP A 78 -8.92 3.88 2.56
N SER A 79 -7.58 3.91 2.60
CA SER A 79 -6.74 4.81 1.82
C SER A 79 -5.65 4.03 1.11
N LYS A 80 -5.30 4.42 -0.10
CA LYS A 80 -4.13 3.91 -0.79
C LYS A 80 -2.94 4.82 -0.50
N LEU A 81 -1.84 4.25 -0.01
CA LEU A 81 -0.61 4.96 0.24
C LEU A 81 0.14 5.20 -1.07
N ARG A 82 0.75 6.37 -1.22
CA ARG A 82 1.68 6.63 -2.32
C ARG A 82 3.08 6.19 -1.93
N ASP A 83 3.88 5.84 -2.92
CA ASP A 83 5.27 5.39 -2.70
C ASP A 83 6.15 6.45 -2.00
N ASP A 84 5.80 7.73 -2.16
CA ASP A 84 6.49 8.86 -1.53
C ASP A 84 5.98 9.20 -0.12
N TYR A 85 4.96 8.49 0.38
CA TYR A 85 4.27 8.71 1.66
C TYR A 85 3.72 10.13 1.88
N THR A 86 3.70 10.98 0.85
CA THR A 86 3.33 12.40 0.99
C THR A 86 1.85 12.64 0.93
N LYS A 87 1.09 11.80 0.23
CA LYS A 87 -0.37 11.91 0.12
C LYS A 87 -0.99 10.53 0.03
N GLU A 88 -2.10 10.37 0.75
CA GLU A 88 -2.96 9.19 0.63
C GLU A 88 -4.09 9.47 -0.35
N GLN A 89 -4.48 8.46 -1.10
CA GLN A 89 -5.67 8.50 -1.95
C GLN A 89 -6.81 7.81 -1.22
N ASP A 90 -7.91 8.51 -1.03
CA ASP A 90 -9.11 7.90 -0.47
C ASP A 90 -9.67 6.82 -1.41
N VAL A 91 -9.95 5.66 -0.84
CA VAL A 91 -10.52 4.50 -1.54
C VAL A 91 -11.99 4.34 -1.17
N LEU A 92 -12.27 4.25 0.14
CA LEU A 92 -13.62 4.03 0.65
C LEU A 92 -13.75 4.58 2.07
N VAL A 93 -14.91 5.17 2.35
CA VAL A 93 -15.31 5.54 3.72
C VAL A 93 -16.67 4.94 4.01
N ALA A 94 -16.81 4.29 5.16
CA ALA A 94 -18.06 3.72 5.63
C ALA A 94 -18.42 4.22 7.03
N ILE A 95 -19.72 4.45 7.25
CA ILE A 95 -20.28 4.80 8.56
C ILE A 95 -21.51 3.90 8.77
N GLY A 96 -21.38 2.94 9.68
CA GLY A 96 -22.42 1.93 9.90
C GLY A 96 -22.61 1.07 8.64
N LYS A 97 -23.82 1.10 8.06
CA LYS A 97 -24.16 0.33 6.84
C LYS A 97 -23.99 1.11 5.54
N THR A 98 -23.67 2.38 5.61
CA THR A 98 -23.54 3.26 4.44
C THR A 98 -22.07 3.46 4.12
N TYR A 99 -21.70 3.33 2.85
CA TYR A 99 -20.32 3.58 2.41
C TYR A 99 -20.29 4.36 1.10
N MET A 100 -19.14 4.99 0.84
CA MET A 100 -18.85 5.71 -0.38
C MET A 100 -17.44 5.36 -0.84
N ALA A 101 -17.30 4.98 -2.10
CA ALA A 101 -16.01 4.79 -2.76
C ALA A 101 -15.61 6.03 -3.56
N PHE A 102 -14.30 6.26 -3.73
CA PHE A 102 -13.74 7.46 -4.32
C PHE A 102 -12.93 7.17 -5.58
N GLY A 103 -12.85 8.16 -6.46
CA GLY A 103 -12.03 8.11 -7.66
C GLY A 103 -12.28 6.86 -8.52
N ASP A 104 -11.21 6.21 -8.94
CA ASP A 104 -11.24 5.01 -9.77
C ASP A 104 -11.79 3.77 -9.06
N PHE A 105 -11.98 3.83 -7.74
CA PHE A 105 -12.56 2.75 -6.95
C PHE A 105 -14.10 2.78 -6.92
N ARG A 106 -14.72 3.82 -7.46
CA ARG A 106 -16.19 3.90 -7.57
C ARG A 106 -16.73 2.72 -8.38
N GLY A 107 -17.70 2.02 -7.82
CA GLY A 107 -18.31 0.82 -8.42
C GLY A 107 -17.44 -0.44 -8.36
N ARG A 108 -16.19 -0.35 -7.90
CA ARG A 108 -15.27 -1.49 -7.76
C ARG A 108 -14.93 -1.85 -6.30
N ALA A 109 -15.02 -0.88 -5.40
CA ALA A 109 -14.68 -1.09 -3.99
C ALA A 109 -15.94 -1.12 -3.11
N HIS A 110 -16.00 -2.11 -2.22
CA HIS A 110 -17.05 -2.23 -1.20
C HIS A 110 -16.50 -2.96 0.03
N LEU A 111 -17.21 -2.84 1.16
CA LEU A 111 -16.84 -3.58 2.36
C LEU A 111 -17.31 -5.04 2.27
N HIS A 112 -16.45 -5.94 2.74
CA HIS A 112 -16.79 -7.33 2.94
C HIS A 112 -17.62 -7.47 4.22
N GLN A 113 -18.94 -7.64 4.08
CA GLN A 113 -19.86 -7.68 5.23
C GLN A 113 -20.05 -9.10 5.78
N ALA A 114 -19.00 -9.90 5.85
CA ALA A 114 -19.11 -11.32 6.22
C ALA A 114 -19.18 -11.61 7.71
N GLY A 115 -18.96 -10.62 8.57
CA GLY A 115 -18.93 -10.85 10.00
C GLY A 115 -18.96 -9.60 10.86
N ARG A 116 -19.06 -9.83 12.16
CA ARG A 116 -18.95 -8.78 13.17
C ARG A 116 -17.51 -8.30 13.24
N ARG A 117 -17.28 -6.98 13.22
CA ARG A 117 -15.94 -6.37 13.30
C ARG A 117 -15.03 -6.68 12.11
N ASP A 118 -15.64 -6.94 10.96
CA ASP A 118 -14.96 -7.10 9.68
C ASP A 118 -14.98 -5.76 8.94
N ALA A 119 -13.79 -5.19 8.74
CA ALA A 119 -13.56 -3.97 7.98
C ALA A 119 -12.89 -4.24 6.64
N SER A 120 -12.82 -5.50 6.21
CA SER A 120 -12.14 -5.91 4.99
C SER A 120 -12.71 -5.22 3.75
N LEU A 121 -11.82 -4.87 2.84
CA LEU A 121 -12.14 -4.21 1.59
C LEU A 121 -12.14 -5.23 0.45
N VAL A 122 -13.21 -5.25 -0.33
CA VAL A 122 -13.26 -5.98 -1.60
C VAL A 122 -13.04 -5.02 -2.75
N VAL A 123 -12.07 -5.32 -3.60
CA VAL A 123 -11.83 -4.62 -4.86
C VAL A 123 -12.11 -5.57 -6.01
N SER A 124 -13.07 -5.21 -6.85
CA SER A 124 -13.42 -5.95 -8.07
C SER A 124 -12.69 -5.39 -9.27
N ASP A 125 -12.49 -6.23 -10.29
CA ASP A 125 -11.80 -5.84 -11.52
C ASP A 125 -10.48 -5.10 -11.22
N VAL A 126 -9.59 -5.78 -10.51
CA VAL A 126 -8.29 -5.24 -10.10
C VAL A 126 -7.50 -4.79 -11.31
N ARG A 127 -6.98 -3.58 -11.24
CA ARG A 127 -6.18 -2.95 -12.30
C ARG A 127 -4.71 -2.91 -11.90
N LEU A 128 -3.82 -2.78 -12.90
CA LEU A 128 -2.38 -2.69 -12.65
C LEU A 128 -2.02 -1.56 -11.67
N GLN A 129 -2.74 -0.43 -11.76
CA GLN A 129 -2.55 0.74 -10.88
C GLN A 129 -2.97 0.49 -9.43
N ASP A 130 -3.75 -0.56 -9.17
CA ASP A 130 -4.21 -0.88 -7.81
C ASP A 130 -3.10 -1.51 -6.96
N ASN A 131 -2.02 -1.98 -7.56
CA ASN A 131 -0.86 -2.49 -6.84
C ASN A 131 -0.33 -1.46 -5.83
N GLY A 132 0.00 -1.90 -4.62
CA GLY A 132 0.57 -1.05 -3.59
C GLY A 132 -0.01 -1.28 -2.20
N LYS A 133 0.27 -0.37 -1.30
CA LYS A 133 -0.12 -0.46 0.12
C LYS A 133 -1.42 0.29 0.39
N TYR A 134 -2.27 -0.32 1.20
CA TYR A 134 -3.57 0.21 1.62
C TYR A 134 -3.61 0.30 3.14
N ARG A 135 -4.08 1.42 3.66
CA ARG A 135 -4.34 1.60 5.08
C ARG A 135 -5.80 1.37 5.38
N CYS A 136 -6.06 0.48 6.34
CA CYS A 136 -7.36 0.30 6.98
C CYS A 136 -7.35 1.09 8.29
N GLU A 137 -8.22 2.05 8.42
CA GLU A 137 -8.38 2.88 9.61
C GLU A 137 -9.78 2.68 10.19
N VAL A 138 -9.85 2.37 11.47
CA VAL A 138 -11.10 2.19 12.23
C VAL A 138 -11.20 3.28 13.27
N ILE A 139 -12.29 4.04 13.25
CA ILE A 139 -12.51 5.18 14.14
C ILE A 139 -13.74 4.90 14.99
N ASP A 140 -13.55 4.88 16.32
CA ASP A 140 -14.61 4.75 17.32
C ASP A 140 -14.57 5.93 18.28
N GLY A 141 -15.36 6.95 17.98
CA GLY A 141 -15.38 8.19 18.77
C GLY A 141 -14.07 8.97 18.65
N LEU A 142 -13.29 9.01 19.74
CA LEU A 142 -11.99 9.68 19.80
C LEU A 142 -10.80 8.73 19.56
N GLU A 143 -11.07 7.43 19.53
CA GLU A 143 -10.05 6.42 19.24
C GLU A 143 -10.02 6.14 17.75
N ASP A 144 -8.83 6.18 17.18
CA ASP A 144 -8.52 5.76 15.84
C ASP A 144 -7.31 4.84 15.83
N GLU A 145 -7.44 3.73 15.17
CA GLU A 145 -6.35 2.78 14.97
C GLU A 145 -6.32 2.35 13.51
N SER A 146 -5.14 2.07 13.02
CA SER A 146 -4.95 1.68 11.63
C SER A 146 -3.86 0.65 11.46
N ASP A 147 -3.97 -0.13 10.40
CA ASP A 147 -2.94 -1.05 9.96
C ASP A 147 -2.88 -1.09 8.43
N VAL A 148 -1.81 -1.63 7.86
CA VAL A 148 -1.50 -1.56 6.43
C VAL A 148 -1.49 -2.94 5.81
N VAL A 149 -2.16 -3.07 4.67
CA VAL A 149 -2.14 -4.26 3.81
C VAL A 149 -1.35 -3.97 2.54
N ASP A 150 -0.49 -4.88 2.14
CA ASP A 150 0.29 -4.80 0.89
C ASP A 150 -0.39 -5.65 -0.19
N LEU A 151 -0.98 -5.01 -1.21
CA LEU A 151 -1.53 -5.69 -2.38
C LEU A 151 -0.46 -5.78 -3.46
N ARG A 152 -0.08 -7.00 -3.81
CA ARG A 152 0.87 -7.27 -4.89
C ARG A 152 0.22 -7.99 -6.04
N LEU A 153 0.33 -7.41 -7.22
CA LEU A 153 -0.11 -8.07 -8.43
C LEU A 153 0.98 -9.01 -8.94
N GLN A 154 0.58 -10.23 -9.24
CA GLN A 154 1.42 -11.20 -9.92
C GLN A 154 1.55 -10.80 -11.39
N GLY A 155 2.77 -10.76 -11.89
CA GLY A 155 3.05 -10.33 -13.24
C GLY A 155 4.55 -10.34 -13.53
N ILE A 156 4.91 -9.74 -14.64
CA ILE A 156 6.29 -9.70 -15.13
C ILE A 156 6.75 -8.26 -15.36
N VAL A 157 8.05 -8.05 -15.15
CA VAL A 157 8.74 -6.85 -15.61
C VAL A 157 9.55 -7.18 -16.86
N PHE A 158 9.41 -6.35 -17.86
CA PHE A 158 10.22 -6.46 -19.08
C PHE A 158 10.79 -5.10 -19.46
N PRO A 159 12.04 -5.07 -19.98
CA PRO A 159 12.63 -3.85 -20.50
C PRO A 159 11.99 -3.52 -21.84
N TYR A 160 11.76 -2.25 -22.11
CA TYR A 160 11.34 -1.75 -23.40
C TYR A 160 12.35 -0.76 -23.96
N GLN A 161 12.84 -1.07 -25.13
CA GLN A 161 13.70 -0.22 -25.93
C GLN A 161 13.02 0.07 -27.27
N PRO A 162 12.89 1.36 -27.67
CA PRO A 162 12.32 1.68 -28.98
C PRO A 162 13.12 1.08 -30.14
N PRO A 163 12.48 0.76 -31.29
CA PRO A 163 13.15 0.20 -32.47
C PRO A 163 14.29 1.08 -33.00
N HIS A 164 14.26 2.37 -32.72
CA HIS A 164 15.25 3.35 -33.20
C HIS A 164 16.47 3.53 -32.27
N GLY A 165 16.64 2.64 -31.30
CA GLY A 165 17.79 2.59 -30.40
C GLY A 165 17.49 2.95 -28.95
N GLN A 166 18.55 2.82 -28.13
CA GLN A 166 18.48 3.06 -26.70
C GLN A 166 18.32 4.54 -26.36
N TYR A 167 17.75 4.80 -25.16
CA TYR A 167 17.66 6.13 -24.54
C TYR A 167 16.89 7.17 -25.36
N ARG A 168 15.73 6.79 -25.87
CA ARG A 168 14.90 7.65 -26.72
C ARG A 168 13.65 8.20 -26.02
N LEU A 169 13.28 7.67 -24.85
CA LEU A 169 12.03 7.98 -24.19
C LEU A 169 12.24 8.95 -23.04
N ASN A 170 11.48 10.05 -22.99
CA ASN A 170 11.26 10.77 -21.77
C ASN A 170 10.26 10.01 -20.89
N PHE A 171 10.01 10.48 -19.66
CA PHE A 171 9.16 9.77 -18.72
C PHE A 171 7.74 9.52 -19.25
N HIS A 172 7.11 10.53 -19.85
CA HIS A 172 5.74 10.43 -20.37
C HIS A 172 5.64 9.54 -21.61
N GLU A 173 6.67 9.56 -22.45
CA GLU A 173 6.78 8.63 -23.57
C GLU A 173 6.96 7.19 -23.06
N ALA A 174 7.72 6.99 -22.00
CA ALA A 174 7.89 5.69 -21.37
C ALA A 174 6.58 5.16 -20.76
N GLU A 175 5.81 6.01 -20.08
CA GLU A 175 4.46 5.64 -19.61
C GLU A 175 3.57 5.19 -20.77
N ARG A 176 3.55 5.95 -21.87
CA ARG A 176 2.72 5.67 -23.03
C ARG A 176 3.10 4.35 -23.71
N VAL A 177 4.40 4.09 -23.94
CA VAL A 177 4.81 2.84 -24.60
C VAL A 177 4.52 1.61 -23.75
N CYS A 178 4.63 1.69 -22.43
CA CYS A 178 4.18 0.62 -21.55
C CYS A 178 2.66 0.38 -21.68
N GLN A 179 1.85 1.45 -21.71
CA GLN A 179 0.40 1.35 -21.90
C GLN A 179 0.02 0.73 -23.26
N GLU A 180 0.73 1.07 -24.31
CA GLU A 180 0.56 0.47 -25.66
C GLU A 180 0.87 -1.03 -25.66
N GLN A 181 1.71 -1.51 -24.74
CA GLN A 181 2.01 -2.93 -24.53
C GLN A 181 1.05 -3.62 -23.52
N GLY A 182 -0.02 -2.95 -23.11
CA GLY A 182 -0.92 -3.48 -22.06
C GLY A 182 -0.29 -3.56 -20.68
N ALA A 183 0.68 -2.69 -20.40
CA ALA A 183 1.48 -2.65 -19.18
C ALA A 183 1.47 -1.25 -18.56
N ILE A 184 2.14 -1.10 -17.43
CA ILE A 184 2.45 0.20 -16.82
C ILE A 184 3.95 0.27 -16.53
N LEU A 185 4.48 1.47 -16.22
CA LEU A 185 5.84 1.56 -15.69
C LEU A 185 5.95 0.75 -14.39
N ALA A 186 6.99 -0.06 -14.30
CA ALA A 186 7.27 -0.87 -13.11
C ALA A 186 7.63 0.01 -11.91
N THR A 187 7.21 -0.42 -10.72
CA THR A 187 7.72 0.13 -9.46
C THR A 187 9.11 -0.44 -9.15
N PHE A 188 9.82 0.20 -8.21
CA PHE A 188 11.10 -0.34 -7.73
C PHE A 188 10.95 -1.76 -7.16
N ASN A 189 9.90 -2.01 -6.38
CA ASN A 189 9.68 -3.33 -5.79
C ASN A 189 9.43 -4.40 -6.86
N GLN A 190 8.71 -4.08 -7.93
CA GLN A 190 8.51 -4.98 -9.07
C GLN A 190 9.82 -5.24 -9.81
N LEU A 191 10.64 -4.21 -10.05
CA LEU A 191 11.96 -4.37 -10.66
C LEU A 191 12.90 -5.21 -9.78
N PHE A 192 12.89 -4.96 -8.47
CA PHE A 192 13.69 -5.72 -7.51
C PHE A 192 13.30 -7.21 -7.49
N GLN A 193 12.00 -7.49 -7.49
CA GLN A 193 11.49 -8.86 -7.58
C GLN A 193 11.96 -9.54 -8.87
N ALA A 194 11.79 -8.89 -10.02
CA ALA A 194 12.23 -9.42 -11.31
C ALA A 194 13.75 -9.66 -11.35
N TRP A 195 14.54 -8.73 -10.79
CA TRP A 195 15.99 -8.90 -10.64
C TRP A 195 16.32 -10.11 -9.76
N SER A 196 15.64 -10.31 -8.64
CA SER A 196 15.86 -11.46 -7.77
C SER A 196 15.51 -12.79 -8.45
N GLU A 197 14.55 -12.78 -9.38
CA GLU A 197 14.09 -13.91 -10.17
C GLU A 197 14.91 -14.16 -11.44
N GLY A 198 15.81 -13.25 -11.81
CA GLY A 198 16.73 -13.50 -12.93
C GLY A 198 16.90 -12.34 -13.92
N LEU A 199 16.14 -11.26 -13.83
CA LEU A 199 16.27 -10.16 -14.79
C LEU A 199 17.65 -9.49 -14.69
N ASP A 200 18.39 -9.52 -15.79
CA ASP A 200 19.65 -8.77 -16.00
C ASP A 200 19.47 -7.90 -17.23
N TRP A 201 19.59 -6.58 -17.08
CA TRP A 201 19.46 -5.65 -18.18
C TRP A 201 20.39 -4.47 -18.03
N CYS A 202 21.25 -4.26 -19.03
CA CYS A 202 22.31 -3.27 -18.98
C CYS A 202 21.80 -1.84 -19.09
N ASN A 203 20.83 -1.60 -20.00
CA ASN A 203 20.33 -0.24 -20.23
C ASN A 203 19.54 0.29 -19.05
N ALA A 204 19.73 1.56 -18.77
CA ALA A 204 18.97 2.27 -17.75
C ALA A 204 17.55 2.59 -18.26
N GLY A 205 16.58 2.37 -17.42
CA GLY A 205 15.17 2.59 -17.75
C GLY A 205 14.40 3.32 -16.66
N TRP A 206 13.34 4.00 -17.08
CA TRP A 206 12.40 4.69 -16.22
C TRP A 206 11.60 3.72 -15.37
N LEU A 207 11.39 4.11 -14.11
CA LEU A 207 10.42 3.50 -13.21
C LEU A 207 9.26 4.46 -12.92
N ALA A 208 8.19 3.94 -12.33
CA ALA A 208 6.95 4.66 -12.06
C ALA A 208 7.13 5.91 -11.16
N ASP A 209 8.12 5.91 -10.28
CA ASP A 209 8.44 7.03 -9.39
C ASP A 209 9.25 8.16 -10.07
N GLY A 210 9.65 7.97 -11.33
CA GLY A 210 10.49 8.93 -12.07
C GLY A 210 11.97 8.77 -11.80
N THR A 211 12.39 7.70 -11.14
CA THR A 211 13.80 7.29 -11.05
C THR A 211 14.20 6.49 -12.28
N VAL A 212 15.50 6.39 -12.50
CA VAL A 212 16.12 5.64 -13.59
C VAL A 212 17.07 4.62 -12.99
N GLN A 213 16.93 3.35 -13.38
CA GLN A 213 17.68 2.26 -12.78
C GLN A 213 18.03 1.17 -13.81
N SER A 214 18.99 0.31 -13.46
CA SER A 214 19.41 -0.87 -14.24
C SER A 214 19.55 -2.08 -13.32
N PRO A 215 18.85 -3.20 -13.59
CA PRO A 215 19.00 -4.43 -12.82
C PRO A 215 20.20 -5.24 -13.35
N ILE A 216 21.24 -5.35 -12.55
CA ILE A 216 22.50 -6.03 -12.91
C ILE A 216 22.69 -7.27 -12.05
N ARG A 217 22.68 -8.44 -12.68
CA ARG A 217 23.02 -9.72 -12.03
C ARG A 217 24.45 -10.16 -12.31
N LEU A 218 24.92 -9.91 -13.53
CA LEU A 218 26.26 -10.25 -13.99
C LEU A 218 27.04 -8.96 -14.29
N PRO A 219 27.70 -8.34 -13.30
CA PRO A 219 28.48 -7.13 -13.53
C PRO A 219 29.59 -7.38 -14.54
N ARG A 220 29.67 -6.51 -15.53
CA ARG A 220 30.63 -6.56 -16.62
C ARG A 220 31.09 -5.17 -17.01
N LYS A 221 32.19 -5.06 -17.71
CA LYS A 221 32.85 -3.78 -18.02
C LYS A 221 31.90 -2.69 -18.57
N PRO A 222 31.04 -2.97 -19.55
CA PRO A 222 30.10 -1.98 -20.09
C PRO A 222 28.81 -1.87 -19.26
N CYS A 223 28.60 -2.73 -18.26
CA CYS A 223 27.31 -2.93 -17.62
C CYS A 223 27.49 -3.22 -16.12
N GLY A 224 27.18 -2.23 -15.29
CA GLY A 224 27.26 -2.36 -13.84
C GLY A 224 28.66 -2.27 -13.24
N GLY A 225 29.71 -2.24 -14.07
CA GLY A 225 31.11 -2.13 -13.66
C GLY A 225 31.76 -3.45 -13.29
N LEU A 226 33.02 -3.64 -13.71
CA LEU A 226 33.88 -4.72 -13.24
C LEU A 226 34.17 -4.51 -11.74
N HIS A 227 34.12 -5.57 -10.96
CA HIS A 227 34.39 -5.59 -9.53
C HIS A 227 33.28 -5.04 -8.62
N LEU A 228 32.13 -4.65 -9.14
CA LEU A 228 30.98 -4.34 -8.31
C LEU A 228 30.10 -5.58 -8.11
N ALA A 229 29.46 -5.66 -6.95
CA ALA A 229 28.51 -6.75 -6.67
C ALA A 229 27.27 -6.67 -7.56
N PRO A 230 26.58 -7.79 -7.81
CA PRO A 230 25.23 -7.77 -8.40
C PRO A 230 24.31 -6.85 -7.61
N GLY A 231 23.39 -6.19 -8.30
CA GLY A 231 22.43 -5.29 -7.68
C GLY A 231 21.75 -4.37 -8.69
N ILE A 232 20.80 -3.60 -8.23
CA ILE A 232 20.14 -2.58 -9.06
C ILE A 232 20.95 -1.30 -8.97
N ARG A 233 21.41 -0.80 -10.12
CA ARG A 233 22.12 0.48 -10.22
C ARG A 233 21.10 1.59 -10.28
N SER A 234 21.13 2.51 -9.32
CA SER A 234 20.24 3.67 -9.28
C SER A 234 20.98 4.91 -9.78
N TYR A 235 20.38 5.59 -10.73
CA TYR A 235 20.81 6.89 -11.24
C TYR A 235 20.00 8.03 -10.63
N GLY A 236 19.11 7.72 -9.69
CA GLY A 236 18.25 8.66 -8.99
C GLY A 236 17.12 9.23 -9.83
N PRO A 237 16.38 10.20 -9.29
CA PRO A 237 15.32 10.89 -10.02
C PRO A 237 15.89 11.71 -11.16
N ARG A 238 15.17 11.73 -12.28
CA ARG A 238 15.59 12.44 -13.48
C ARG A 238 14.49 13.39 -13.96
N HIS A 239 14.87 14.42 -14.71
CA HIS A 239 13.90 15.37 -15.23
C HIS A 239 12.99 14.71 -16.29
N ARG A 240 11.69 14.63 -15.99
CA ARG A 240 10.71 13.82 -16.72
C ARG A 240 10.54 14.21 -18.18
N HIS A 241 10.74 15.47 -18.55
CA HIS A 241 10.58 15.96 -19.93
C HIS A 241 11.88 15.99 -20.72
N LEU A 242 13.03 16.24 -20.06
CA LEU A 242 14.30 16.51 -20.74
C LEU A 242 15.17 15.26 -20.88
N HIS A 243 15.22 14.42 -19.85
CA HIS A 243 16.08 13.25 -19.87
C HIS A 243 15.40 12.10 -20.62
N ARG A 244 16.22 11.31 -21.30
CA ARG A 244 15.76 10.18 -22.13
C ARG A 244 16.46 8.91 -21.75
N PHE A 245 15.68 7.86 -21.52
CA PHE A 245 16.12 6.51 -21.17
C PHE A 245 15.21 5.48 -21.82
N ASP A 246 15.44 4.20 -21.56
CA ASP A 246 14.51 3.14 -21.88
C ASP A 246 13.41 3.06 -20.81
N ALA A 247 12.60 2.02 -20.80
CA ALA A 247 11.55 1.83 -19.82
C ALA A 247 11.58 0.41 -19.27
N PHE A 248 11.17 0.26 -18.00
CA PHE A 248 10.77 -1.03 -17.44
C PHE A 248 9.25 -1.04 -17.30
N CYS A 249 8.62 -1.96 -18.00
CA CYS A 249 7.17 -2.12 -17.99
C CYS A 249 6.77 -3.33 -17.15
N PHE A 250 5.63 -3.23 -16.47
CA PHE A 250 5.03 -4.31 -15.68
C PHE A 250 3.68 -4.70 -16.28
N SER A 251 3.47 -5.98 -16.53
CA SER A 251 2.21 -6.56 -16.98
C SER A 251 1.78 -7.71 -16.09
N SER A 252 0.49 -7.78 -15.77
CA SER A 252 -0.13 -8.85 -14.97
C SER A 252 -1.10 -9.73 -15.78
N GLY A 253 -1.19 -9.51 -17.10
CA GLY A 253 -2.12 -10.23 -17.98
C GLY A 253 -1.63 -11.58 -18.48
N LEU A 254 -0.36 -11.91 -18.27
CA LEU A 254 0.23 -13.16 -18.73
C LEU A 254 0.01 -14.27 -17.70
N ARG A 255 -0.50 -15.42 -18.18
CA ARG A 255 -0.61 -16.66 -17.41
C ARG A 255 0.55 -17.57 -17.77
N GLY A 256 1.23 -18.14 -16.78
CA GLY A 256 2.35 -19.05 -16.97
C GLY A 256 3.55 -18.69 -16.12
N GLU A 257 4.58 -19.53 -16.18
CA GLU A 257 5.88 -19.25 -15.60
C GLU A 257 6.70 -18.39 -16.56
N VAL A 258 7.38 -17.39 -16.03
CA VAL A 258 8.25 -16.50 -16.79
C VAL A 258 9.68 -16.75 -16.37
N PHE A 259 10.52 -17.09 -17.34
CA PHE A 259 11.95 -17.20 -17.16
C PHE A 259 12.65 -16.06 -17.87
N TYR A 260 13.50 -15.34 -17.15
CA TYR A 260 14.41 -14.38 -17.75
C TYR A 260 15.63 -15.15 -18.26
N LEU A 261 15.75 -15.19 -19.58
CA LEU A 261 16.90 -15.84 -20.22
C LEU A 261 18.03 -14.82 -20.40
N ASP A 262 19.22 -15.20 -19.99
CA ASP A 262 20.43 -14.43 -20.30
C ASP A 262 20.67 -14.48 -21.80
N HIS A 263 20.82 -13.30 -22.41
CA HIS A 263 21.19 -13.25 -23.82
C HIS A 263 22.69 -13.59 -23.95
N PRO A 264 23.07 -14.62 -24.72
CA PRO A 264 24.47 -15.05 -24.80
C PRO A 264 25.42 -13.99 -25.38
N ASP A 265 24.90 -13.01 -26.09
CA ASP A 265 25.68 -11.98 -26.79
C ASP A 265 25.56 -10.61 -26.12
N GLY A 266 25.64 -10.53 -24.80
CA GLY A 266 25.66 -9.32 -23.99
C GLY A 266 25.67 -7.99 -24.73
N MET A 267 24.49 -7.53 -25.20
CA MET A 267 24.34 -6.17 -25.71
C MET A 267 24.29 -5.16 -24.57
#